data_1bdd02aa58ac291f3f9b681682615cbd
#
_entry.id   1bdd02aa58ac291f3f9b681682615cbd
#
_cell.length_a   1.000
_cell.length_b   1.000
_cell.length_c   1.000
_cell.angle_alpha   90.00
_cell.angle_beta   90.00
_cell.angle_gamma   90.00
#
_symmetry.space_group_name_H-M   'P 1'
#
loop_
_entity.id
_entity.type
_entity.pdbx_description
1 polymer ?
#
loop_
_entity_poly.entity_id
_entity_poly.type
_entity_poly.pdbx_seq_one_letter_code
_entity_poly.pdbx_strand_id
1 'polypeptide(L)'
;MKKFIIAKFALILSVFFLFSCATLDKLNSFSTSMNKKSEESALQKNKDSDKWDIALLDTARNVDYLSTLEKDVILEMNKARSNPSLYAELYISPRIKKFDGKIYNNSIMTNEGIAVVNDCVAYMKKAKPLSLLNPAKGLSLAAQEHSSTQGETDQTGHTGVDGSSPFTRIEKYGTFRTAGENIAYGAKSGRDIVVDLLIDDGVPGRGHRKNIMNKEFASSGVGYSKKHKVYGSVCVITYAGSYADK
;
A
#
# COMPACT_ATOMS: atom_id res chain seq x y z
N MET A 1 -36.67 -6.49 71.34
CA MET A 1 -37.35 -5.35 70.73
C MET A 1 -36.94 -5.31 69.28
N LYS A 2 -37.89 -5.80 68.43
CA LYS A 2 -37.76 -5.85 66.94
C LYS A 2 -38.29 -4.53 66.37
N LYS A 3 -37.67 -3.99 65.34
CA LYS A 3 -38.26 -3.32 64.16
C LYS A 3 -37.32 -2.24 63.62
N PHE A 4 -37.28 -2.21 62.29
CA PHE A 4 -36.73 -1.23 61.38
C PHE A 4 -35.39 -1.59 60.69
N ILE A 5 -35.46 -2.51 59.73
CA ILE A 5 -34.62 -2.49 58.54
C ILE A 5 -35.48 -3.06 57.39
N ILE A 6 -36.32 -2.27 56.76
CA ILE A 6 -36.87 -2.49 55.42
C ILE A 6 -37.25 -1.12 54.86
N ALA A 7 -36.43 -0.48 54.11
CA ALA A 7 -36.76 0.54 53.10
C ALA A 7 -35.48 1.21 52.57
N LYS A 8 -34.75 0.57 51.72
CA LYS A 8 -33.76 1.21 50.79
C LYS A 8 -33.31 0.24 49.72
N PHE A 9 -34.23 -0.43 49.06
CA PHE A 9 -33.87 -1.29 47.90
C PHE A 9 -34.88 -1.15 46.75
N ALA A 10 -35.38 0.04 46.49
CA ALA A 10 -36.33 0.26 45.40
C ALA A 10 -36.09 1.55 44.60
N LEU A 11 -34.82 1.95 44.41
CA LEU A 11 -34.54 3.13 43.55
C LEU A 11 -33.25 3.02 42.71
N ILE A 12 -32.83 1.82 42.29
CA ILE A 12 -31.69 1.63 41.39
C ILE A 12 -32.07 0.86 40.11
N LEU A 13 -33.35 0.61 39.85
CA LEU A 13 -33.78 -0.16 38.70
C LEU A 13 -34.51 0.65 37.62
N SER A 14 -34.51 1.98 37.65
CA SER A 14 -35.21 2.81 36.66
C SER A 14 -34.31 3.72 35.81
N VAL A 15 -32.99 3.62 35.90
CA VAL A 15 -32.07 4.43 35.09
C VAL A 15 -31.46 3.65 33.92
N PHE A 16 -31.68 2.34 33.83
CA PHE A 16 -31.11 1.51 32.77
C PHE A 16 -31.94 1.37 31.47
N PHE A 17 -33.11 2.02 31.37
CA PHE A 17 -34.02 1.85 30.22
C PHE A 17 -34.20 3.07 29.31
N LEU A 18 -33.45 4.17 29.50
CA LEU A 18 -33.54 5.35 28.63
C LEU A 18 -32.31 5.57 27.72
N PHE A 19 -31.39 4.59 27.67
CA PHE A 19 -30.25 4.61 26.73
C PHE A 19 -30.50 3.73 25.51
N SER A 20 -31.65 3.76 24.88
CA SER A 20 -31.88 2.62 24.02
C SER A 20 -32.23 2.88 22.56
N CYS A 21 -32.98 3.83 22.16
CA CYS A 21 -33.37 3.89 20.74
C CYS A 21 -32.38 4.63 19.83
N ALA A 22 -31.94 5.81 20.19
CA ALA A 22 -31.06 6.62 19.34
C ALA A 22 -29.62 6.08 19.19
N THR A 23 -29.13 5.30 20.18
CA THR A 23 -27.80 4.65 20.11
C THR A 23 -27.87 3.34 19.30
N LEU A 24 -28.95 2.58 19.41
CA LEU A 24 -29.18 1.38 18.58
C LEU A 24 -29.36 1.75 17.10
N ASP A 25 -30.10 2.80 16.80
CA ASP A 25 -30.29 3.28 15.43
C ASP A 25 -28.98 3.79 14.81
N LYS A 26 -28.15 4.48 15.57
CA LYS A 26 -26.81 4.90 15.13
C LYS A 26 -25.86 3.71 14.94
N LEU A 27 -25.89 2.71 15.81
CA LEU A 27 -25.12 1.47 15.67
C LEU A 27 -25.59 0.64 14.48
N ASN A 28 -26.87 0.53 14.27
CA ASN A 28 -27.45 -0.17 13.11
C ASN A 28 -27.14 0.56 11.80
N SER A 29 -27.28 1.89 11.76
CA SER A 29 -26.92 2.68 10.56
C SER A 29 -25.42 2.60 10.26
N PHE A 30 -24.55 2.62 11.27
CA PHE A 30 -23.10 2.45 11.14
C PHE A 30 -22.76 1.04 10.66
N SER A 31 -23.36 0.00 11.24
CA SER A 31 -23.17 -1.40 10.81
C SER A 31 -23.64 -1.61 9.36
N THR A 32 -24.81 -1.06 8.99
CA THR A 32 -25.35 -1.15 7.63
C THR A 32 -24.45 -0.41 6.63
N SER A 33 -23.91 0.75 7.01
CA SER A 33 -22.99 1.50 6.14
C SER A 33 -21.65 0.79 5.97
N MET A 34 -21.15 0.14 7.02
CA MET A 34 -19.93 -0.69 6.97
C MET A 34 -20.12 -1.93 6.09
N ASN A 35 -21.25 -2.63 6.23
CA ASN A 35 -21.56 -3.79 5.40
C ASN A 35 -21.72 -3.40 3.93
N LYS A 36 -22.45 -2.33 3.63
CA LYS A 36 -22.59 -1.82 2.27
C LYS A 36 -21.24 -1.44 1.66
N LYS A 37 -20.35 -0.78 2.41
CA LYS A 37 -19.00 -0.42 1.96
C LYS A 37 -18.12 -1.66 1.75
N SER A 38 -18.28 -2.71 2.56
CA SER A 38 -17.56 -3.98 2.39
C SER A 38 -18.06 -4.76 1.17
N GLU A 39 -19.36 -4.78 0.92
CA GLU A 39 -19.97 -5.40 -0.26
C GLU A 39 -19.60 -4.67 -1.55
N GLU A 40 -19.67 -3.34 -1.57
CA GLU A 40 -19.22 -2.53 -2.71
C GLU A 40 -17.74 -2.73 -3.00
N SER A 41 -16.91 -2.82 -1.95
CA SER A 41 -15.47 -3.13 -2.08
C SER A 41 -15.22 -4.52 -2.63
N ALA A 42 -15.97 -5.53 -2.17
CA ALA A 42 -15.86 -6.90 -2.67
C ALA A 42 -16.37 -7.02 -4.13
N LEU A 43 -17.46 -6.33 -4.47
CA LEU A 43 -17.99 -6.29 -5.83
C LEU A 43 -17.02 -5.60 -6.80
N GLN A 44 -16.39 -4.51 -6.36
CA GLN A 44 -15.37 -3.81 -7.14
C GLN A 44 -14.12 -4.68 -7.33
N LYS A 45 -13.69 -5.39 -6.28
CA LYS A 45 -12.56 -6.32 -6.35
C LYS A 45 -12.82 -7.46 -7.34
N ASN A 46 -14.05 -7.99 -7.40
CA ASN A 46 -14.43 -9.00 -8.38
C ASN A 46 -14.48 -8.44 -9.81
N LYS A 47 -15.06 -7.27 -10.03
CA LYS A 47 -15.06 -6.61 -11.36
C LYS A 47 -13.64 -6.26 -11.85
N ASP A 48 -12.73 -5.96 -10.93
CA ASP A 48 -11.33 -5.70 -11.27
C ASP A 48 -10.58 -6.99 -11.60
N SER A 49 -10.89 -8.12 -10.91
CA SER A 49 -10.25 -9.41 -11.17
C SER A 49 -10.54 -9.93 -12.59
N ASP A 50 -11.75 -9.68 -13.11
CA ASP A 50 -12.16 -10.13 -14.44
C ASP A 50 -11.38 -9.45 -15.58
N LYS A 51 -10.70 -8.32 -15.29
CA LYS A 51 -9.89 -7.59 -16.27
C LYS A 51 -8.42 -8.01 -16.30
N TRP A 52 -8.01 -8.86 -15.35
CA TRP A 52 -6.62 -9.25 -15.15
C TRP A 52 -6.48 -10.77 -15.09
N ASP A 53 -5.54 -11.32 -15.83
CA ASP A 53 -5.12 -12.71 -15.62
C ASP A 53 -4.29 -12.82 -14.33
N ILE A 54 -4.99 -12.94 -13.19
CA ILE A 54 -4.36 -13.01 -11.86
C ILE A 54 -3.45 -14.24 -11.74
N ALA A 55 -3.79 -15.36 -12.41
CA ALA A 55 -2.96 -16.55 -12.35
C ALA A 55 -1.58 -16.33 -12.96
N LEU A 56 -1.51 -15.53 -14.03
CA LEU A 56 -0.25 -15.13 -14.66
C LEU A 56 0.47 -14.03 -13.88
N LEU A 57 -0.25 -13.03 -13.37
CA LEU A 57 0.33 -11.80 -12.82
C LEU A 57 0.83 -11.97 -11.38
N ASP A 58 0.21 -12.87 -10.60
CA ASP A 58 0.55 -13.09 -9.19
C ASP A 58 1.74 -14.05 -9.04
N THR A 59 2.90 -13.59 -9.48
CA THR A 59 4.15 -14.36 -9.44
C THR A 59 4.61 -14.67 -8.02
N ALA A 60 4.13 -13.90 -7.02
CA ALA A 60 4.48 -14.07 -5.62
C ALA A 60 3.50 -14.95 -4.82
N ARG A 61 2.44 -15.50 -5.44
CA ARG A 61 1.37 -16.24 -4.73
C ARG A 61 1.90 -17.32 -3.81
N ASN A 62 2.83 -18.11 -4.29
CA ASN A 62 3.27 -19.36 -3.64
C ASN A 62 4.54 -19.22 -2.80
N VAL A 63 5.14 -18.01 -2.70
CA VAL A 63 6.30 -17.84 -1.81
C VAL A 63 5.85 -17.66 -0.36
N ASP A 64 6.61 -18.18 0.60
CA ASP A 64 6.29 -18.18 2.02
C ASP A 64 6.96 -17.05 2.82
N TYR A 65 7.97 -16.41 2.26
CA TYR A 65 8.76 -15.35 2.89
C TYR A 65 8.19 -13.94 2.75
N LEU A 66 7.06 -13.78 2.06
CA LEU A 66 6.35 -12.51 1.90
C LEU A 66 4.98 -12.54 2.58
N SER A 67 4.63 -11.46 3.27
CA SER A 67 3.27 -11.23 3.77
C SER A 67 2.28 -10.98 2.63
N THR A 68 0.98 -11.10 2.92
CA THR A 68 -0.08 -10.84 1.93
C THR A 68 0.05 -9.45 1.29
N LEU A 69 0.35 -8.41 2.08
CA LEU A 69 0.52 -7.06 1.56
C LEU A 69 1.73 -6.94 0.63
N GLU A 70 2.85 -7.57 0.98
CA GLU A 70 4.07 -7.56 0.15
C GLU A 70 3.84 -8.29 -1.18
N LYS A 71 3.11 -9.41 -1.18
CA LYS A 71 2.66 -10.10 -2.39
C LYS A 71 1.75 -9.23 -3.24
N ASP A 72 0.80 -8.53 -2.61
CA ASP A 72 -0.09 -7.59 -3.31
C ASP A 72 0.68 -6.45 -3.98
N VAL A 73 1.78 -5.96 -3.38
CA VAL A 73 2.64 -4.95 -4.03
C VAL A 73 3.23 -5.48 -5.32
N ILE A 74 3.77 -6.72 -5.32
CA ILE A 74 4.33 -7.34 -6.54
C ILE A 74 3.24 -7.54 -7.59
N LEU A 75 2.06 -8.03 -7.20
CA LEU A 75 0.92 -8.19 -8.09
C LEU A 75 0.50 -6.85 -8.73
N GLU A 76 0.40 -5.78 -7.96
CA GLU A 76 0.01 -4.46 -8.49
C GLU A 76 1.09 -3.87 -9.42
N MET A 77 2.38 -4.07 -9.13
CA MET A 77 3.45 -3.73 -10.06
C MET A 77 3.35 -4.54 -11.37
N ASN A 78 3.05 -5.83 -11.28
CA ASN A 78 2.89 -6.69 -12.45
C ASN A 78 1.68 -6.30 -13.31
N LYS A 79 0.55 -5.90 -12.69
CA LYS A 79 -0.58 -5.30 -13.43
C LYS A 79 -0.15 -4.03 -14.16
N ALA A 80 0.54 -3.10 -13.48
CA ALA A 80 1.02 -1.86 -14.09
C ALA A 80 2.00 -2.11 -15.24
N ARG A 81 2.85 -3.11 -15.14
CA ARG A 81 3.84 -3.48 -16.15
C ARG A 81 3.21 -4.23 -17.32
N SER A 82 2.28 -5.13 -17.07
CA SER A 82 1.64 -5.95 -18.14
C SER A 82 0.70 -5.16 -19.02
N ASN A 83 -0.06 -4.22 -18.47
CA ASN A 83 -0.95 -3.35 -19.21
C ASN A 83 -1.02 -1.95 -18.58
N PRO A 84 0.00 -1.10 -18.88
CA PRO A 84 0.10 0.22 -18.26
C PRO A 84 -1.11 1.12 -18.53
N SER A 85 -1.66 1.07 -19.75
CA SER A 85 -2.82 1.88 -20.13
C SER A 85 -4.07 1.50 -19.34
N LEU A 86 -4.35 0.20 -19.21
CA LEU A 86 -5.47 -0.29 -18.41
C LEU A 86 -5.29 0.03 -16.93
N TYR A 87 -4.07 -0.11 -16.40
CA TYR A 87 -3.76 0.24 -15.01
C TYR A 87 -4.02 1.71 -14.72
N ALA A 88 -3.61 2.59 -15.64
CA ALA A 88 -3.88 4.02 -15.52
C ALA A 88 -5.37 4.34 -15.57
N GLU A 89 -6.13 3.70 -16.45
CA GLU A 89 -7.58 3.87 -16.56
C GLU A 89 -8.30 3.47 -15.27
N LEU A 90 -7.95 2.30 -14.73
CA LEU A 90 -8.67 1.72 -13.60
C LEU A 90 -8.30 2.35 -12.26
N TYR A 91 -7.03 2.71 -12.05
CA TYR A 91 -6.53 3.01 -10.71
C TYR A 91 -5.89 4.40 -10.54
N ILE A 92 -5.39 5.01 -11.63
CA ILE A 92 -4.76 6.33 -11.55
C ILE A 92 -5.76 7.42 -11.95
N SER A 93 -6.42 7.31 -13.11
CA SER A 93 -7.38 8.31 -13.61
C SER A 93 -8.53 8.61 -12.63
N PRO A 94 -9.10 7.64 -11.92
CA PRO A 94 -10.17 7.93 -10.94
C PRO A 94 -9.74 8.82 -9.79
N ARG A 95 -8.44 8.91 -9.48
CA ARG A 95 -7.92 9.81 -8.44
C ARG A 95 -8.11 11.29 -8.80
N ILE A 96 -8.15 11.64 -10.08
CA ILE A 96 -8.37 13.02 -10.57
C ILE A 96 -9.62 13.64 -9.94
N LYS A 97 -10.71 12.87 -9.85
CA LYS A 97 -12.00 13.32 -9.29
C LYS A 97 -11.98 13.61 -7.79
N LYS A 98 -10.89 13.24 -7.12
CA LYS A 98 -10.73 13.38 -5.66
C LYS A 98 -9.86 14.58 -5.29
N PHE A 99 -9.44 15.38 -6.27
CA PHE A 99 -8.65 16.58 -6.04
C PHE A 99 -9.52 17.82 -5.95
N ASP A 100 -9.19 18.66 -4.98
CA ASP A 100 -9.58 20.08 -4.91
C ASP A 100 -8.28 20.90 -4.89
N GLY A 101 -7.93 21.51 -6.02
CA GLY A 101 -6.63 22.14 -6.20
C GLY A 101 -5.46 21.16 -5.96
N LYS A 102 -4.71 21.41 -4.90
CA LYS A 102 -3.61 20.52 -4.46
C LYS A 102 -4.03 19.57 -3.33
N ILE A 103 -5.26 19.62 -2.86
CA ILE A 103 -5.74 18.77 -1.78
C ILE A 103 -6.34 17.50 -2.38
N TYR A 104 -5.77 16.34 -2.03
CA TYR A 104 -6.30 15.05 -2.41
C TYR A 104 -7.19 14.48 -1.29
N ASN A 105 -8.36 13.98 -1.67
CA ASN A 105 -9.29 13.28 -0.78
C ASN A 105 -9.65 14.11 0.47
N ASN A 106 -9.82 15.44 0.29
CA ASN A 106 -10.20 16.45 1.29
C ASN A 106 -9.21 16.62 2.48
N SER A 107 -8.06 15.97 2.46
CA SER A 107 -7.15 16.01 3.63
C SER A 107 -5.67 15.96 3.33
N ILE A 108 -5.26 15.45 2.18
CA ILE A 108 -3.84 15.24 1.87
C ILE A 108 -3.34 16.38 0.96
N MET A 109 -2.49 17.23 1.50
CA MET A 109 -1.79 18.23 0.69
C MET A 109 -0.74 17.55 -0.19
N THR A 110 -0.80 17.80 -1.49
CA THR A 110 0.15 17.30 -2.48
C THR A 110 1.03 18.44 -2.99
N ASN A 111 2.19 18.11 -3.57
CA ASN A 111 3.11 19.11 -4.08
C ASN A 111 2.64 19.73 -5.41
N GLU A 112 2.16 18.87 -6.32
CA GLU A 112 1.88 19.24 -7.71
C GLU A 112 0.39 19.16 -8.06
N GLY A 113 -0.44 18.61 -7.17
CA GLY A 113 -1.89 18.53 -7.36
C GLY A 113 -2.28 17.59 -8.51
N ILE A 114 -3.36 17.93 -9.19
CA ILE A 114 -3.91 17.13 -10.31
C ILE A 114 -2.95 17.03 -11.51
N ALA A 115 -2.03 17.96 -11.65
CA ALA A 115 -1.10 18.00 -12.80
C ALA A 115 -0.21 16.77 -12.86
N VAL A 116 0.33 16.31 -11.72
CA VAL A 116 1.18 15.12 -11.67
C VAL A 116 0.42 13.83 -11.95
N VAL A 117 -0.87 13.78 -11.58
CA VAL A 117 -1.73 12.63 -11.90
C VAL A 117 -1.98 12.55 -13.41
N ASN A 118 -2.28 13.69 -14.04
CA ASN A 118 -2.44 13.76 -15.49
C ASN A 118 -1.15 13.39 -16.25
N ASP A 119 0.00 13.86 -15.77
CA ASP A 119 1.31 13.47 -16.30
C ASP A 119 1.53 11.95 -16.22
N CYS A 120 1.21 11.35 -15.07
CA CYS A 120 1.31 9.90 -14.88
C CYS A 120 0.38 9.14 -15.84
N VAL A 121 -0.88 9.56 -15.96
CA VAL A 121 -1.85 8.94 -16.89
C VAL A 121 -1.35 9.03 -18.32
N ALA A 122 -0.84 10.19 -18.76
CA ALA A 122 -0.31 10.38 -20.11
C ALA A 122 0.92 9.50 -20.37
N TYR A 123 1.82 9.36 -19.39
CA TYR A 123 2.97 8.47 -19.46
C TYR A 123 2.54 7.01 -19.60
N MET A 124 1.68 6.53 -18.70
CA MET A 124 1.25 5.14 -18.66
C MET A 124 0.46 4.73 -19.91
N LYS A 125 -0.34 5.63 -20.49
CA LYS A 125 -1.05 5.36 -21.76
C LYS A 125 -0.12 5.18 -22.96
N LYS A 126 1.09 5.74 -22.92
CA LYS A 126 2.11 5.61 -23.97
C LYS A 126 3.11 4.49 -23.70
N ALA A 127 3.20 4.04 -22.45
CA ALA A 127 4.15 3.00 -22.07
C ALA A 127 3.79 1.66 -22.72
N LYS A 128 4.81 0.92 -23.15
CA LYS A 128 4.64 -0.44 -23.68
C LYS A 128 4.59 -1.44 -22.51
N PRO A 129 3.87 -2.56 -22.67
CA PRO A 129 3.96 -3.67 -21.74
C PRO A 129 5.40 -4.12 -21.51
N LEU A 130 5.69 -4.55 -20.28
CA LEU A 130 6.99 -5.05 -19.85
C LEU A 130 6.86 -6.46 -19.27
N SER A 131 7.99 -7.16 -19.19
CA SER A 131 8.09 -8.44 -18.49
C SER A 131 7.67 -8.31 -17.02
N LEU A 132 7.10 -9.37 -16.47
CA LEU A 132 6.70 -9.43 -15.08
C LEU A 132 7.93 -9.44 -14.18
N LEU A 133 7.75 -8.93 -12.96
CA LEU A 133 8.71 -9.05 -11.87
C LEU A 133 8.45 -10.36 -11.14
N ASN A 134 9.49 -11.14 -10.93
CA ASN A 134 9.45 -12.34 -10.09
C ASN A 134 9.97 -12.00 -8.68
N PRO A 135 9.37 -12.55 -7.63
CA PRO A 135 9.89 -12.38 -6.29
C PRO A 135 11.24 -13.07 -6.13
N ALA A 136 12.19 -12.43 -5.47
CA ALA A 136 13.47 -13.02 -5.10
C ALA A 136 13.68 -12.87 -3.59
N LYS A 137 14.12 -13.98 -2.94
CA LYS A 137 14.21 -14.04 -1.48
C LYS A 137 15.25 -13.05 -0.93
N GLY A 138 16.42 -12.98 -1.52
CA GLY A 138 17.46 -12.06 -1.05
C GLY A 138 17.11 -10.60 -1.28
N LEU A 139 16.43 -10.26 -2.39
CA LEU A 139 15.88 -8.92 -2.59
C LEU A 139 14.86 -8.57 -1.50
N SER A 140 13.98 -9.53 -1.15
CA SER A 140 12.98 -9.33 -0.10
C SER A 140 13.63 -9.15 1.28
N LEU A 141 14.68 -9.92 1.60
CA LEU A 141 15.42 -9.76 2.84
C LEU A 141 16.07 -8.37 2.94
N ALA A 142 16.69 -7.88 1.87
CA ALA A 142 17.27 -6.53 1.83
C ALA A 142 16.21 -5.43 2.05
N ALA A 143 15.04 -5.58 1.44
CA ALA A 143 13.92 -4.67 1.61
C ALA A 143 13.32 -4.72 3.03
N GLN A 144 13.14 -5.91 3.59
CA GLN A 144 12.60 -6.14 4.93
C GLN A 144 13.52 -5.59 6.02
N GLU A 145 14.84 -5.80 5.88
CA GLU A 145 15.84 -5.23 6.78
C GLU A 145 15.72 -3.69 6.83
N HIS A 146 15.67 -3.03 5.67
CA HIS A 146 15.58 -1.58 5.61
C HIS A 146 14.23 -1.04 6.08
N SER A 147 13.12 -1.66 5.69
CA SER A 147 11.78 -1.25 6.13
C SER A 147 11.59 -1.44 7.65
N SER A 148 12.14 -2.51 8.21
CA SER A 148 12.12 -2.76 9.65
C SER A 148 12.90 -1.70 10.42
N THR A 149 14.12 -1.41 9.96
CA THR A 149 15.00 -0.41 10.58
C THR A 149 14.37 0.98 10.53
N GLN A 150 13.81 1.40 9.39
CA GLN A 150 13.10 2.68 9.29
C GLN A 150 11.85 2.73 10.18
N GLY A 151 11.12 1.61 10.27
CA GLY A 151 9.96 1.52 11.17
C GLY A 151 10.31 1.66 12.65
N GLU A 152 11.51 1.29 13.05
CA GLU A 152 11.98 1.37 14.44
C GLU A 152 12.66 2.70 14.76
N THR A 153 13.35 3.30 13.80
CA THR A 153 14.14 4.52 14.00
C THR A 153 13.47 5.80 13.53
N ASP A 154 12.35 5.69 12.80
CA ASP A 154 11.65 6.79 12.13
C ASP A 154 12.52 7.55 11.10
N GLN A 155 13.64 6.97 10.68
CA GLN A 155 14.46 7.51 9.60
C GLN A 155 13.77 7.32 8.25
N THR A 156 14.14 8.15 7.29
CA THR A 156 13.61 8.10 5.92
C THR A 156 14.75 8.10 4.91
N GLY A 157 14.45 7.71 3.67
CA GLY A 157 15.39 7.73 2.56
C GLY A 157 16.12 6.41 2.36
N HIS A 158 17.09 6.43 1.44
CA HIS A 158 17.71 5.21 0.92
C HIS A 158 18.94 4.74 1.73
N THR A 159 19.53 5.62 2.54
CA THR A 159 20.71 5.29 3.36
C THR A 159 20.27 4.61 4.66
N GLY A 160 20.83 3.46 4.96
CA GLY A 160 20.61 2.76 6.23
C GLY A 160 21.24 3.48 7.42
N VAL A 161 20.81 3.15 8.65
CA VAL A 161 21.37 3.70 9.90
C VAL A 161 22.88 3.42 10.05
N ASP A 162 23.33 2.34 9.43
CA ASP A 162 24.72 1.89 9.35
C ASP A 162 25.50 2.51 8.17
N GLY A 163 24.88 3.42 7.43
CA GLY A 163 25.44 4.02 6.21
C GLY A 163 25.31 3.15 4.96
N SER A 164 24.67 1.98 5.03
CA SER A 164 24.49 1.10 3.88
C SER A 164 23.66 1.74 2.78
N SER A 165 24.04 1.53 1.53
CA SER A 165 23.25 1.86 0.35
C SER A 165 22.26 0.72 0.02
N PRO A 166 21.25 0.96 -0.82
CA PRO A 166 20.41 -0.14 -1.33
C PRO A 166 21.21 -1.25 -2.00
N PHE A 167 22.25 -0.89 -2.73
CA PHE A 167 23.11 -1.85 -3.43
C PHE A 167 23.88 -2.74 -2.44
N THR A 168 24.48 -2.14 -1.40
CA THR A 168 25.19 -2.86 -0.34
C THR A 168 24.26 -3.85 0.37
N ARG A 169 23.01 -3.46 0.65
CA ARG A 169 22.03 -4.35 1.27
C ARG A 169 21.64 -5.52 0.36
N ILE A 170 21.45 -5.27 -0.96
CA ILE A 170 21.16 -6.32 -1.94
C ILE A 170 22.34 -7.28 -2.10
N GLU A 171 23.58 -6.76 -2.18
CA GLU A 171 24.82 -7.54 -2.30
C GLU A 171 25.04 -8.52 -1.15
N LYS A 172 24.52 -8.21 0.02
CA LYS A 172 24.57 -9.11 1.19
C LYS A 172 23.88 -10.45 0.90
N TYR A 173 22.81 -10.44 0.11
CA TYR A 173 21.94 -11.60 -0.13
C TYR A 173 22.00 -12.18 -1.53
N GLY A 174 22.64 -11.51 -2.48
CA GLY A 174 22.70 -11.98 -3.86
C GLY A 174 23.65 -11.18 -4.73
N THR A 175 23.66 -11.53 -6.00
CA THR A 175 24.41 -10.82 -7.04
C THR A 175 23.44 -10.26 -8.08
N PHE A 176 23.78 -9.13 -8.69
CA PHE A 176 22.92 -8.48 -9.67
C PHE A 176 23.77 -7.73 -10.70
N ARG A 177 23.18 -7.46 -11.87
CA ARG A 177 23.77 -6.60 -12.89
C ARG A 177 23.30 -5.16 -12.77
N THR A 178 22.02 -4.95 -12.54
CA THR A 178 21.39 -3.65 -12.30
C THR A 178 20.46 -3.76 -11.11
N ALA A 179 20.37 -2.72 -10.31
CA ALA A 179 19.45 -2.69 -9.18
C ALA A 179 18.84 -1.31 -8.96
N GLY A 180 17.77 -1.25 -8.19
CA GLY A 180 17.10 -0.02 -7.79
C GLY A 180 16.28 -0.22 -6.53
N GLU A 181 15.85 0.88 -5.93
CA GLU A 181 15.00 0.87 -4.75
C GLU A 181 13.93 1.95 -4.84
N ASN A 182 12.72 1.64 -4.42
CA ASN A 182 11.66 2.60 -4.12
C ASN A 182 11.28 2.51 -2.65
N ILE A 183 10.91 3.64 -2.07
CA ILE A 183 10.37 3.69 -0.70
C ILE A 183 9.06 4.49 -0.72
N ALA A 184 8.02 3.93 -0.11
CA ALA A 184 6.73 4.58 0.07
C ALA A 184 6.38 4.65 1.57
N TYR A 185 5.82 5.77 2.00
CA TYR A 185 5.42 6.01 3.38
C TYR A 185 3.91 6.20 3.49
N GLY A 186 3.30 5.73 4.58
CA GLY A 186 1.91 6.01 4.94
C GLY A 186 0.85 5.17 4.23
N ALA A 187 1.16 4.55 3.09
CA ALA A 187 0.21 3.74 2.35
C ALA A 187 -0.05 2.37 3.03
N LYS A 188 -1.29 1.89 2.95
CA LYS A 188 -1.77 0.71 3.69
C LYS A 188 -2.25 -0.43 2.80
N SER A 189 -2.19 -0.29 1.50
CA SER A 189 -2.53 -1.34 0.53
C SER A 189 -1.47 -1.42 -0.57
N GLY A 190 -1.28 -2.61 -1.16
CA GLY A 190 -0.35 -2.79 -2.26
C GLY A 190 -0.66 -1.87 -3.45
N ARG A 191 -1.96 -1.68 -3.75
CA ARG A 191 -2.40 -0.77 -4.81
C ARG A 191 -2.07 0.68 -4.53
N ASP A 192 -2.34 1.19 -3.33
CA ASP A 192 -2.02 2.58 -3.01
C ASP A 192 -0.52 2.82 -3.07
N ILE A 193 0.30 1.91 -2.53
CA ILE A 193 1.75 1.97 -2.63
C ILE A 193 2.20 2.12 -4.09
N VAL A 194 1.74 1.25 -4.98
CA VAL A 194 2.18 1.25 -6.38
C VAL A 194 1.65 2.48 -7.13
N VAL A 195 0.40 2.88 -6.90
CA VAL A 195 -0.18 4.07 -7.55
C VAL A 195 0.53 5.35 -7.08
N ASP A 196 0.83 5.48 -5.79
CA ASP A 196 1.55 6.65 -5.26
C ASP A 196 2.97 6.74 -5.84
N LEU A 197 3.69 5.62 -5.93
CA LEU A 197 5.02 5.56 -6.55
C LEU A 197 4.99 5.81 -8.07
N LEU A 198 3.91 5.46 -8.77
CA LEU A 198 3.73 5.78 -10.20
C LEU A 198 3.39 7.25 -10.42
N ILE A 199 2.52 7.83 -9.59
CA ILE A 199 2.21 9.26 -9.64
C ILE A 199 3.46 10.07 -9.31
N ASP A 200 4.18 9.69 -8.25
CA ASP A 200 5.49 10.21 -7.89
C ASP A 200 5.49 11.73 -7.61
N ASP A 201 4.49 12.19 -6.81
CA ASP A 201 4.26 13.58 -6.49
C ASP A 201 5.46 14.21 -5.77
N GLY A 202 5.92 15.37 -6.28
CA GLY A 202 7.04 16.12 -5.68
C GLY A 202 8.42 15.51 -5.91
N VAL A 203 8.55 14.43 -6.69
CA VAL A 203 9.84 13.80 -6.98
C VAL A 203 10.34 14.21 -8.35
N PRO A 204 11.39 15.05 -8.43
CA PRO A 204 11.96 15.48 -9.71
C PRO A 204 12.45 14.26 -10.52
N GLY A 205 12.06 14.24 -11.80
CA GLY A 205 12.50 13.18 -12.72
C GLY A 205 11.77 11.85 -12.58
N ARG A 206 10.80 11.72 -11.66
CA ARG A 206 9.92 10.55 -11.50
C ARG A 206 10.71 9.25 -11.32
N GLY A 207 11.61 9.23 -10.36
CA GLY A 207 12.53 8.12 -10.11
C GLY A 207 11.79 6.83 -9.74
N HIS A 208 10.76 6.91 -8.90
CA HIS A 208 10.01 5.73 -8.48
C HIS A 208 9.20 5.13 -9.64
N ARG A 209 8.52 5.96 -10.44
CA ARG A 209 7.83 5.54 -11.66
C ARG A 209 8.79 4.86 -12.64
N LYS A 210 9.97 5.44 -12.85
CA LYS A 210 11.00 4.89 -13.74
C LYS A 210 11.48 3.53 -13.26
N ASN A 211 11.64 3.31 -11.97
CA ASN A 211 12.02 2.01 -11.43
C ASN A 211 10.93 0.96 -11.68
N ILE A 212 9.65 1.26 -11.38
CA ILE A 212 8.54 0.32 -11.65
C ILE A 212 8.47 -0.05 -13.14
N MET A 213 8.70 0.94 -14.02
CA MET A 213 8.60 0.79 -15.47
C MET A 213 9.96 0.55 -16.14
N ASN A 214 10.97 0.10 -15.41
CA ASN A 214 12.27 -0.22 -15.99
C ASN A 214 12.25 -1.62 -16.62
N LYS A 215 12.57 -1.68 -17.92
CA LYS A 215 12.62 -2.93 -18.70
C LYS A 215 13.76 -3.87 -18.29
N GLU A 216 14.82 -3.34 -17.68
CA GLU A 216 15.98 -4.11 -17.24
C GLU A 216 15.70 -4.90 -15.96
N PHE A 217 14.66 -4.54 -15.21
CA PHE A 217 14.31 -5.26 -13.98
C PHE A 217 13.41 -6.46 -14.28
N ALA A 218 13.83 -7.62 -13.79
CA ALA A 218 13.13 -8.90 -13.89
C ALA A 218 12.77 -9.50 -12.52
N SER A 219 13.41 -9.02 -11.44
CA SER A 219 13.21 -9.50 -10.08
C SER A 219 12.91 -8.35 -9.13
N SER A 220 12.11 -8.62 -8.09
CA SER A 220 11.79 -7.66 -7.05
C SER A 220 11.70 -8.34 -5.69
N GLY A 221 11.98 -7.56 -4.64
CA GLY A 221 11.71 -7.89 -3.25
C GLY A 221 10.94 -6.77 -2.58
N VAL A 222 10.15 -7.10 -1.56
CA VAL A 222 9.33 -6.13 -0.83
C VAL A 222 9.50 -6.36 0.66
N GLY A 223 9.62 -5.26 1.40
CA GLY A 223 9.56 -5.23 2.86
C GLY A 223 8.59 -4.16 3.33
N TYR A 224 7.75 -4.50 4.31
CA TYR A 224 6.74 -3.60 4.85
C TYR A 224 6.73 -3.57 6.37
N SER A 225 6.78 -2.37 6.95
CA SER A 225 6.66 -2.15 8.40
C SER A 225 5.52 -1.20 8.72
N LYS A 226 4.73 -1.53 9.77
CA LYS A 226 3.67 -0.69 10.33
C LYS A 226 4.12 0.14 11.52
N LYS A 227 5.43 0.19 11.80
CA LYS A 227 5.95 0.78 13.05
C LYS A 227 6.40 2.23 12.91
N HIS A 228 6.47 2.79 11.69
CA HIS A 228 6.96 4.16 11.48
C HIS A 228 6.02 5.19 12.11
N LYS A 229 6.47 5.88 13.18
CA LYS A 229 5.62 6.73 14.02
C LYS A 229 5.08 7.95 13.30
N VAL A 230 5.90 8.55 12.42
CA VAL A 230 5.51 9.77 11.67
C VAL A 230 4.51 9.44 10.57
N TYR A 231 4.76 8.38 9.78
CA TYR A 231 3.94 8.05 8.60
C TYR A 231 3.01 6.86 8.83
N GLY A 232 3.11 6.16 9.95
CA GLY A 232 2.31 4.98 10.26
C GLY A 232 2.79 3.70 9.56
N SER A 233 3.47 3.81 8.43
CA SER A 233 4.04 2.66 7.72
C SER A 233 5.16 3.07 6.77
N VAL A 234 6.00 2.10 6.41
CA VAL A 234 7.01 2.21 5.36
C VAL A 234 7.02 0.93 4.52
N CYS A 235 7.07 1.08 3.22
CA CYS A 235 7.27 0.00 2.25
C CYS A 235 8.55 0.26 1.47
N VAL A 236 9.46 -0.69 1.50
CA VAL A 236 10.68 -0.69 0.69
C VAL A 236 10.50 -1.73 -0.42
N ILE A 237 10.82 -1.36 -1.63
CA ILE A 237 10.78 -2.24 -2.81
C ILE A 237 12.15 -2.21 -3.46
N THR A 238 12.80 -3.37 -3.53
CA THR A 238 14.06 -3.55 -4.26
C THR A 238 13.81 -4.18 -5.61
N TYR A 239 14.60 -3.78 -6.57
CA TYR A 239 14.53 -4.30 -7.95
C TYR A 239 15.91 -4.76 -8.41
N ALA A 240 15.93 -5.78 -9.27
CA ALA A 240 17.16 -6.16 -9.93
C ALA A 240 16.94 -6.74 -11.33
N GLY A 241 17.95 -6.55 -12.20
CA GLY A 241 18.14 -7.27 -13.43
C GLY A 241 19.26 -8.29 -13.31
N SER A 242 19.08 -9.50 -13.84
CA SER A 242 20.04 -10.61 -13.75
C SER A 242 20.42 -10.93 -12.29
N TYR A 243 19.42 -11.09 -11.44
CA TYR A 243 19.60 -11.39 -10.01
C TYR A 243 19.75 -12.89 -9.76
N ALA A 244 20.66 -13.24 -8.84
CA ALA A 244 20.80 -14.57 -8.27
C ALA A 244 20.98 -14.49 -6.75
N ASP A 245 20.17 -15.25 -6.00
CA ASP A 245 20.32 -15.42 -4.56
C ASP A 245 21.66 -16.13 -4.23
N LYS A 246 22.26 -15.79 -3.08
CA LYS A 246 23.42 -16.50 -2.51
C LYS A 246 22.99 -17.76 -1.80
#